data_307884edfac7c76b8f63f2058f696413
#
_entry.id   307884edfac7c76b8f63f2058f696413
#
_cell.length_a   1.000
_cell.length_b   1.000
_cell.length_c   1.000
_cell.angle_alpha   90.00
_cell.angle_beta   90.00
_cell.angle_gamma   90.00
#
_symmetry.space_group_name_H-M   'P 1'
#
loop_
_entity.id
_entity.type
_entity.pdbx_description
1 polymer ?
#
loop_
_entity_poly.entity_id
_entity_poly.type
_entity_poly.pdbx_seq_one_letter_code
_entity_poly.pdbx_strand_id
1 'polypeptide(L)'
;MEGILVELNRNQKYGIVDTRNNVYKRLTIYFKAIPSNLKPDMTVRFEVVLSKSGNYYAKFKSIVERYDTIFNTEDREKWYLWGEDAEKSFIEIVVSQIGMDIRKNPDKETCSWAIDLYDYTNNRPADLKTQNTPFFTVGKYKYKGIKCDPAYSVTFNRKDYENYLQNYPTCDIYFWIHWIHCTYEGIVVPEIYGVWRASFAKMAQTIQSNEAPLHRYAHRRMDDYNAKDSYIFNLLDNSVFEKLL
;
A
#
# COMPACT_ATOMS: atom_id res chain seq x y z
N MET A 1 3.00 5.19 -20.60
CA MET A 1 2.12 4.23 -19.92
C MET A 1 2.95 3.19 -19.18
N GLU A 2 2.35 2.50 -18.24
CA GLU A 2 2.97 1.38 -17.52
C GLU A 2 2.13 0.12 -17.71
N GLY A 3 2.77 -1.04 -17.65
CA GLY A 3 2.12 -2.34 -17.78
C GLY A 3 3.04 -3.47 -17.35
N ILE A 4 2.50 -4.67 -17.21
CA ILE A 4 3.25 -5.84 -16.80
C ILE A 4 3.78 -6.56 -18.03
N LEU A 5 5.07 -6.85 -18.07
CA LEU A 5 5.68 -7.68 -19.10
C LEU A 5 5.28 -9.14 -18.85
N VAL A 6 4.42 -9.71 -19.70
CA VAL A 6 3.91 -11.09 -19.55
C VAL A 6 4.74 -12.10 -20.30
N GLU A 7 5.44 -11.67 -21.35
CA GLU A 7 6.30 -12.52 -22.18
C GLU A 7 7.56 -11.76 -22.61
N LEU A 8 8.70 -12.43 -22.71
CA LEU A 8 9.95 -11.86 -23.17
C LEU A 8 10.71 -12.84 -24.08
N ASN A 9 10.85 -12.48 -25.35
CA ASN A 9 11.68 -13.19 -26.32
C ASN A 9 13.02 -12.43 -26.49
N ARG A 10 14.06 -12.91 -25.83
CA ARG A 10 15.40 -12.26 -25.85
C ARG A 10 16.07 -12.35 -27.24
N ASN A 11 15.85 -13.43 -27.97
CA ASN A 11 16.50 -13.63 -29.27
C ASN A 11 15.93 -12.68 -30.33
N GLN A 12 14.64 -12.47 -30.32
CA GLN A 12 13.94 -11.61 -31.28
C GLN A 12 13.73 -10.18 -30.76
N LYS A 13 14.19 -9.88 -29.55
CA LYS A 13 14.12 -8.55 -28.91
C LYS A 13 12.70 -7.97 -28.84
N TYR A 14 11.71 -8.80 -28.54
CA TYR A 14 10.36 -8.34 -28.27
C TYR A 14 9.78 -9.00 -26.99
N GLY A 15 8.70 -8.48 -26.52
CA GLY A 15 7.88 -9.05 -25.46
C GLY A 15 6.41 -8.70 -25.64
N ILE A 16 5.58 -9.22 -24.76
CA ILE A 16 4.17 -8.84 -24.64
C ILE A 16 3.98 -8.12 -23.33
N VAL A 17 3.39 -6.93 -23.36
CA VAL A 17 3.03 -6.17 -22.16
C VAL A 17 1.51 -6.13 -22.01
N ASP A 18 1.04 -6.52 -20.82
CA ASP A 18 -0.35 -6.31 -20.39
C ASP A 18 -0.46 -4.87 -19.84
N THR A 19 -1.23 -4.06 -20.55
CA THR A 19 -1.33 -2.62 -20.24
C THR A 19 -2.28 -2.33 -19.09
N ARG A 20 -3.09 -3.31 -18.68
CA ARG A 20 -4.22 -3.14 -17.75
C ARG A 20 -5.18 -2.02 -18.16
N ASN A 21 -5.13 -1.63 -19.43
CA ASN A 21 -5.96 -0.57 -20.02
C ASN A 21 -7.01 -1.20 -20.92
N ASN A 22 -8.27 -0.77 -20.76
CA ASN A 22 -9.40 -1.34 -21.52
C ASN A 22 -9.30 -1.09 -23.04
N VAL A 23 -8.53 -0.09 -23.48
CA VAL A 23 -8.34 0.25 -24.88
C VAL A 23 -7.28 -0.63 -25.55
N TYR A 24 -6.14 -0.82 -24.88
CA TYR A 24 -4.98 -1.49 -25.49
C TYR A 24 -4.74 -2.92 -24.99
N LYS A 25 -5.42 -3.39 -23.98
CA LYS A 25 -5.30 -4.71 -23.31
C LYS A 25 -3.87 -5.28 -23.32
N ARG A 26 -3.37 -5.79 -24.46
CA ARG A 26 -2.02 -6.32 -24.65
C ARG A 26 -1.36 -5.69 -25.87
N LEU A 27 -0.10 -5.30 -25.74
CA LEU A 27 0.72 -4.75 -26.82
C LEU A 27 2.02 -5.52 -26.95
N THR A 28 2.49 -5.67 -28.19
CA THR A 28 3.87 -6.10 -28.43
C THR A 28 4.81 -4.96 -28.09
N ILE A 29 5.79 -5.22 -27.25
CA ILE A 29 6.84 -4.27 -26.85
C ILE A 29 8.15 -4.64 -27.55
N TYR A 30 8.78 -3.68 -28.22
CA TYR A 30 10.06 -3.88 -28.90
C TYR A 30 11.20 -3.23 -28.16
N PHE A 31 12.36 -3.89 -28.16
CA PHE A 31 13.56 -3.44 -27.48
C PHE A 31 14.67 -3.13 -28.47
N LYS A 32 15.34 -2.00 -28.32
CA LYS A 32 16.63 -1.75 -28.97
C LYS A 32 17.72 -2.63 -28.37
N ALA A 33 17.77 -2.66 -27.04
CA ALA A 33 18.58 -3.56 -26.24
C ALA A 33 17.73 -4.02 -25.05
N ILE A 34 17.77 -5.30 -24.72
CA ILE A 34 17.03 -5.84 -23.56
C ILE A 34 17.94 -5.68 -22.33
N PRO A 35 17.47 -4.99 -21.29
CA PRO A 35 18.20 -4.95 -20.03
C PRO A 35 18.44 -6.36 -19.46
N SER A 36 19.63 -6.61 -18.92
CA SER A 36 20.02 -7.95 -18.42
C SER A 36 19.12 -8.44 -17.29
N ASN A 37 18.66 -7.52 -16.45
CA ASN A 37 17.77 -7.76 -15.31
C ASN A 37 16.27 -7.81 -15.67
N LEU A 38 15.88 -7.52 -16.92
CA LEU A 38 14.47 -7.57 -17.32
C LEU A 38 13.97 -9.02 -17.40
N LYS A 39 12.83 -9.30 -16.76
CA LYS A 39 12.17 -10.62 -16.73
C LYS A 39 10.66 -10.44 -16.92
N PRO A 40 9.92 -11.50 -17.33
CA PRO A 40 8.46 -11.52 -17.20
C PRO A 40 8.02 -11.17 -15.78
N ASP A 41 6.79 -10.69 -15.64
CA ASP A 41 6.15 -10.20 -14.41
C ASP A 41 6.70 -8.87 -13.87
N MET A 42 7.72 -8.29 -14.52
CA MET A 42 8.17 -6.95 -14.20
C MET A 42 7.28 -5.87 -14.80
N THR A 43 7.09 -4.79 -14.06
CA THR A 43 6.43 -3.60 -14.60
C THR A 43 7.41 -2.82 -15.48
N VAL A 44 6.95 -2.44 -16.66
CA VAL A 44 7.74 -1.66 -17.62
C VAL A 44 7.00 -0.37 -17.97
N ARG A 45 7.78 0.70 -18.13
CA ARG A 45 7.27 1.96 -18.69
C ARG A 45 7.50 1.97 -20.19
N PHE A 46 6.49 2.36 -20.93
CA PHE A 46 6.51 2.39 -22.40
C PHE A 46 5.68 3.53 -22.96
N GLU A 47 5.93 3.82 -24.22
CA GLU A 47 5.14 4.73 -25.05
C GLU A 47 4.33 3.90 -26.05
N VAL A 48 3.03 4.19 -26.19
CA VAL A 48 2.20 3.58 -27.22
C VAL A 48 2.42 4.32 -28.53
N VAL A 49 2.74 3.57 -29.57
CA VAL A 49 3.05 4.10 -30.90
C VAL A 49 2.16 3.44 -31.94
N LEU A 50 1.63 4.22 -32.86
CA LEU A 50 0.90 3.74 -34.01
C LEU A 50 1.88 3.41 -35.14
N SER A 51 1.89 2.18 -35.63
CA SER A 51 2.71 1.77 -36.77
C SER A 51 2.18 2.32 -38.07
N LYS A 52 2.99 2.29 -39.14
CA LYS A 52 2.56 2.66 -40.50
C LYS A 52 1.45 1.73 -41.04
N SER A 53 1.34 0.53 -40.48
CA SER A 53 0.29 -0.45 -40.82
C SER A 53 -1.00 -0.28 -40.00
N GLY A 54 -1.11 0.74 -39.19
CA GLY A 54 -2.29 1.03 -38.35
C GLY A 54 -2.39 0.25 -37.03
N ASN A 55 -1.37 -0.54 -36.68
CA ASN A 55 -1.35 -1.30 -35.43
C ASN A 55 -0.65 -0.55 -34.32
N TYR A 56 -1.16 -0.64 -33.09
CA TYR A 56 -0.49 -0.09 -31.90
C TYR A 56 0.57 -1.07 -31.38
N TYR A 57 1.70 -0.54 -30.95
CA TYR A 57 2.74 -1.28 -30.24
C TYR A 57 3.35 -0.43 -29.12
N ALA A 58 4.04 -1.08 -28.20
CA ALA A 58 4.73 -0.43 -27.10
C ALA A 58 6.22 -0.24 -27.43
N LYS A 59 6.73 0.96 -27.19
CA LYS A 59 8.15 1.27 -27.27
C LYS A 59 8.70 1.35 -25.85
N PHE A 60 9.59 0.45 -25.50
CA PHE A 60 10.20 0.38 -24.17
C PHE A 60 10.92 1.66 -23.81
N LYS A 61 10.74 2.15 -22.61
CA LYS A 61 11.44 3.32 -22.03
C LYS A 61 12.36 2.91 -20.89
N SER A 62 11.82 2.24 -19.87
CA SER A 62 12.57 1.78 -18.70
C SER A 62 11.85 0.61 -18.03
N ILE A 63 12.58 -0.16 -17.26
CA ILE A 63 11.96 -0.96 -16.20
C ILE A 63 11.42 0.05 -15.20
N VAL A 64 10.15 -0.10 -14.83
CA VAL A 64 9.71 0.53 -13.61
C VAL A 64 10.31 -0.35 -12.53
N GLU A 65 11.41 0.09 -11.98
CA GLU A 65 11.85 -0.44 -10.71
C GLU A 65 10.74 -0.06 -9.72
N ARG A 66 9.66 -0.84 -9.76
CA ARG A 66 8.89 -0.96 -8.56
C ARG A 66 9.89 -1.53 -7.58
N TYR A 67 9.95 -0.95 -6.42
CA TYR A 67 10.69 -1.47 -5.27
C TYR A 67 10.20 -2.86 -4.84
N ASP A 68 9.72 -3.66 -5.80
CA ASP A 68 8.98 -4.91 -5.72
C ASP A 68 9.85 -6.15 -5.82
N THR A 69 11.10 -5.99 -6.21
CA THR A 69 11.98 -7.14 -6.43
C THR A 69 12.86 -7.44 -5.24
N ILE A 70 12.41 -7.50 -4.17
CA ILE A 70 12.81 -8.01 -2.86
C ILE A 70 12.15 -7.03 -1.88
N PHE A 71 10.91 -7.28 -1.56
CA PHE A 71 10.30 -6.63 -0.42
C PHE A 71 11.09 -7.08 0.83
N ASN A 72 12.22 -6.43 1.03
CA ASN A 72 12.83 -6.42 2.33
C ASN A 72 11.92 -5.54 3.18
N THR A 73 10.94 -6.15 3.84
CA THR A 73 10.06 -5.51 4.83
C THR A 73 10.83 -4.82 5.95
N GLU A 74 12.15 -4.82 5.87
CA GLU A 74 13.11 -4.38 6.86
C GLU A 74 13.98 -3.21 6.39
N ASP A 75 13.84 -2.75 5.14
CA ASP A 75 14.54 -1.56 4.63
C ASP A 75 13.78 -0.28 5.01
N ARG A 76 14.13 0.26 6.16
CA ARG A 76 13.44 1.41 6.79
C ARG A 76 13.58 2.71 6.00
N GLU A 77 14.71 2.96 5.33
CA GLU A 77 14.90 4.19 4.54
C GLU A 77 13.95 4.22 3.34
N LYS A 78 13.77 3.09 2.66
CA LYS A 78 12.81 2.97 1.56
C LYS A 78 11.36 3.13 2.04
N TRP A 79 11.05 2.66 3.24
CA TRP A 79 9.72 2.85 3.83
C TRP A 79 9.41 4.32 4.14
N TYR A 80 10.39 5.09 4.61
CA TYR A 80 10.19 6.51 4.87
C TYR A 80 9.96 7.30 3.59
N LEU A 81 10.81 7.11 2.57
CA LEU A 81 10.67 7.80 1.28
C LEU A 81 9.33 7.43 0.60
N TRP A 82 8.95 6.16 0.65
CA TRP A 82 7.68 5.71 0.10
C TRP A 82 6.48 6.27 0.91
N GLY A 83 6.62 6.41 2.21
CA GLY A 83 5.61 6.99 3.10
C GLY A 83 5.34 8.46 2.77
N GLU A 84 6.37 9.28 2.57
CA GLU A 84 6.24 10.68 2.18
C GLU A 84 5.60 10.83 0.79
N ASP A 85 6.01 10.02 -0.19
CA ASP A 85 5.41 10.00 -1.52
C ASP A 85 3.94 9.53 -1.48
N ALA A 86 3.62 8.57 -0.62
CA ALA A 86 2.26 8.08 -0.44
C ALA A 86 1.37 9.13 0.25
N GLU A 87 1.87 9.82 1.27
CA GLU A 87 1.14 10.91 1.95
C GLU A 87 0.80 12.04 0.96
N LYS A 88 1.79 12.47 0.17
CA LYS A 88 1.60 13.47 -0.87
C LYS A 88 0.57 13.02 -1.91
N SER A 89 0.68 11.80 -2.40
CA SER A 89 -0.25 11.22 -3.39
C SER A 89 -1.67 11.08 -2.80
N PHE A 90 -1.79 10.73 -1.53
CA PHE A 90 -3.07 10.68 -0.84
C PHE A 90 -3.75 12.06 -0.82
N ILE A 91 -3.03 13.10 -0.40
CA ILE A 91 -3.53 14.46 -0.34
C ILE A 91 -3.92 14.99 -1.73
N GLU A 92 -3.05 14.81 -2.73
CA GLU A 92 -3.22 15.39 -4.06
C GLU A 92 -4.29 14.67 -4.91
N ILE A 93 -4.46 13.36 -4.72
CA ILE A 93 -5.29 12.53 -5.61
C ILE A 93 -6.49 11.94 -4.89
N VAL A 94 -6.27 11.30 -3.73
CA VAL A 94 -7.28 10.46 -3.07
C VAL A 94 -8.28 11.30 -2.29
N VAL A 95 -7.82 12.34 -1.60
CA VAL A 95 -8.66 13.22 -0.77
C VAL A 95 -9.82 13.82 -1.57
N SER A 96 -9.55 14.23 -2.83
CA SER A 96 -10.61 14.76 -3.70
C SER A 96 -11.66 13.70 -4.08
N GLN A 97 -11.25 12.43 -4.23
CA GLN A 97 -12.14 11.32 -4.59
C GLN A 97 -13.11 10.95 -3.45
N ILE A 98 -12.64 11.08 -2.22
CA ILE A 98 -13.47 10.82 -1.03
C ILE A 98 -14.28 12.04 -0.55
N GLY A 99 -14.17 13.17 -1.26
CA GLY A 99 -14.95 14.39 -0.98
C GLY A 99 -14.62 15.06 0.36
N MET A 100 -13.38 14.95 0.83
CA MET A 100 -12.93 15.49 2.12
C MET A 100 -11.90 16.60 1.93
N ASP A 101 -11.64 17.37 2.99
CA ASP A 101 -10.53 18.34 3.07
C ASP A 101 -9.54 17.86 4.13
N ILE A 102 -8.53 17.10 3.67
CA ILE A 102 -7.46 16.58 4.50
C ILE A 102 -6.15 17.15 3.96
N ARG A 103 -5.36 17.73 4.86
CA ARG A 103 -4.10 18.38 4.53
C ARG A 103 -3.02 17.96 5.49
N LYS A 104 -1.76 18.28 5.15
CA LYS A 104 -0.65 18.14 6.07
C LYS A 104 -0.91 18.95 7.34
N ASN A 105 -0.62 18.33 8.49
CA ASN A 105 -0.80 19.03 9.77
C ASN A 105 0.21 20.19 9.89
N PRO A 106 -0.24 21.44 10.07
CA PRO A 106 0.68 22.58 10.21
C PRO A 106 1.64 22.43 11.38
N ASP A 107 1.26 21.73 12.45
CA ASP A 107 2.13 21.50 13.60
C ASP A 107 3.40 20.70 13.24
N LYS A 108 3.40 19.95 12.12
CA LYS A 108 4.58 19.24 11.62
C LYS A 108 5.76 20.16 11.28
N GLU A 109 5.50 21.41 10.93
CA GLU A 109 6.56 22.38 10.61
C GLU A 109 7.42 22.73 11.83
N THR A 110 6.82 22.67 13.01
CA THR A 110 7.48 23.04 14.28
C THR A 110 7.76 21.85 15.19
N CYS A 111 7.06 20.72 14.97
CA CYS A 111 7.12 19.55 15.82
C CYS A 111 7.21 18.26 14.99
N SER A 112 8.40 17.69 14.86
CA SER A 112 8.65 16.49 14.03
C SER A 112 7.89 15.23 14.46
N TRP A 113 7.44 15.17 15.72
CA TRP A 113 6.64 14.06 16.27
C TRP A 113 5.13 14.31 16.25
N ALA A 114 4.68 15.49 15.75
CA ALA A 114 3.26 15.74 15.54
C ALA A 114 2.66 14.72 14.56
N ILE A 115 1.36 14.45 14.71
CA ILE A 115 0.60 13.60 13.77
C ILE A 115 0.61 14.20 12.37
N ASP A 116 0.63 13.38 11.34
CA ASP A 116 1.00 13.80 9.99
C ASP A 116 -0.03 14.68 9.29
N LEU A 117 -1.31 14.42 9.52
CA LEU A 117 -2.42 15.07 8.80
C LEU A 117 -3.38 15.80 9.73
N TYR A 118 -4.15 16.71 9.15
CA TYR A 118 -5.31 17.33 9.77
C TYR A 118 -6.52 17.23 8.84
N ASP A 119 -7.60 16.66 9.35
CA ASP A 119 -8.88 16.54 8.66
C ASP A 119 -9.74 17.77 8.97
N TYR A 120 -9.80 18.70 8.04
CA TYR A 120 -10.60 19.92 8.17
C TYR A 120 -12.09 19.68 8.01
N THR A 121 -12.50 18.60 7.33
CA THR A 121 -13.90 18.20 7.19
C THR A 121 -14.50 17.81 8.54
N ASN A 122 -13.73 17.04 9.34
CA ASN A 122 -14.17 16.57 10.66
C ASN A 122 -13.55 17.38 11.82
N ASN A 123 -12.70 18.37 11.51
CA ASN A 123 -12.00 19.25 12.44
C ASN A 123 -11.22 18.47 13.51
N ARG A 124 -10.32 17.59 13.08
CA ARG A 124 -9.50 16.77 13.98
C ARG A 124 -8.17 16.34 13.38
N PRO A 125 -7.17 16.04 14.24
CA PRO A 125 -5.93 15.42 13.80
C PRO A 125 -6.21 14.10 13.10
N ALA A 126 -5.36 13.75 12.14
CA ALA A 126 -5.48 12.51 11.39
C ALA A 126 -4.12 11.89 11.07
N ASP A 127 -4.10 10.62 10.78
CA ASP A 127 -2.92 9.88 10.34
C ASP A 127 -3.25 8.98 9.15
N LEU A 128 -2.27 8.78 8.27
CA LEU A 128 -2.39 7.92 7.10
C LEU A 128 -1.60 6.63 7.30
N LYS A 129 -2.26 5.50 7.11
CA LYS A 129 -1.63 4.18 7.04
C LYS A 129 -1.83 3.59 5.64
N THR A 130 -0.74 3.46 4.91
CA THR A 130 -0.74 2.85 3.57
C THR A 130 -0.25 1.43 3.65
N GLN A 131 -0.98 0.50 3.03
CA GLN A 131 -0.56 -0.89 2.92
C GLN A 131 -0.83 -1.39 1.50
N ASN A 132 0.18 -2.04 0.92
CA ASN A 132 0.12 -2.54 -0.46
C ASN A 132 0.29 -4.06 -0.57
N THR A 133 0.57 -4.71 0.55
CA THR A 133 0.77 -6.17 0.63
C THR A 133 -0.11 -6.74 1.74
N PRO A 134 -0.96 -7.75 1.43
CA PRO A 134 -1.75 -8.44 2.42
C PRO A 134 -0.88 -9.12 3.48
N PHE A 135 -1.39 -9.25 4.69
CA PHE A 135 -0.75 -10.05 5.71
C PHE A 135 -1.11 -11.54 5.52
N PHE A 136 -0.47 -12.22 4.57
CA PHE A 136 -0.81 -13.58 4.13
C PHE A 136 -0.91 -14.60 5.25
N THR A 137 -0.05 -14.51 6.28
CA THR A 137 0.00 -15.48 7.38
C THR A 137 -0.90 -15.09 8.57
N VAL A 138 -1.80 -14.12 8.39
CA VAL A 138 -2.68 -13.58 9.44
C VAL A 138 -3.70 -14.60 9.95
N GLY A 139 -4.01 -15.63 9.19
CA GLY A 139 -5.01 -16.66 9.53
C GLY A 139 -4.75 -17.46 10.82
N LYS A 140 -3.59 -17.29 11.45
CA LYS A 140 -3.28 -17.81 12.78
C LYS A 140 -3.89 -16.97 13.91
N TYR A 141 -4.35 -15.75 13.62
CA TYR A 141 -4.95 -14.83 14.58
C TYR A 141 -6.48 -14.84 14.51
N LYS A 142 -7.09 -14.34 15.58
CA LYS A 142 -8.53 -14.09 15.67
C LYS A 142 -8.78 -12.64 16.07
N TYR A 143 -9.58 -11.93 15.30
CA TYR A 143 -10.09 -10.61 15.59
C TYR A 143 -11.54 -10.73 16.06
N LYS A 144 -11.88 -10.21 17.24
CA LYS A 144 -13.22 -10.38 17.85
C LYS A 144 -13.70 -11.85 17.83
N GLY A 145 -12.78 -12.79 18.09
CA GLY A 145 -13.07 -14.23 18.09
C GLY A 145 -13.14 -14.89 16.71
N ILE A 146 -13.16 -14.12 15.61
CA ILE A 146 -13.27 -14.63 14.23
C ILE A 146 -11.85 -14.73 13.64
N LYS A 147 -11.58 -15.83 12.94
CA LYS A 147 -10.31 -16.05 12.23
C LYS A 147 -10.06 -14.93 11.23
N CYS A 148 -8.87 -14.33 11.28
CA CYS A 148 -8.48 -13.25 10.37
C CYS A 148 -8.35 -13.76 8.93
N ASP A 149 -8.83 -12.92 7.99
CA ASP A 149 -8.71 -13.12 6.54
C ASP A 149 -7.63 -12.19 5.99
N PRO A 150 -6.62 -12.69 5.26
CA PRO A 150 -5.59 -11.84 4.64
C PRO A 150 -6.13 -10.73 3.74
N ALA A 151 -7.28 -10.95 3.09
CA ALA A 151 -7.89 -9.95 2.21
C ALA A 151 -8.30 -8.67 2.94
N TYR A 152 -8.75 -8.80 4.18
CA TYR A 152 -9.36 -7.70 4.93
C TYR A 152 -8.60 -7.34 6.21
N SER A 153 -7.45 -7.95 6.44
CA SER A 153 -6.66 -7.70 7.65
C SER A 153 -5.62 -6.61 7.41
N VAL A 154 -5.65 -5.59 8.25
CA VAL A 154 -4.67 -4.50 8.27
C VAL A 154 -3.95 -4.45 9.61
N THR A 155 -2.78 -3.83 9.62
CA THR A 155 -1.95 -3.71 10.83
C THR A 155 -1.85 -2.26 11.27
N PHE A 156 -1.81 -2.06 12.60
CA PHE A 156 -1.62 -0.76 13.24
C PHE A 156 -0.52 -0.87 14.31
N ASN A 157 0.52 -0.06 14.18
CA ASN A 157 1.70 -0.15 15.03
C ASN A 157 1.38 0.09 16.51
N ARG A 158 1.90 -0.75 17.38
CA ARG A 158 1.77 -0.59 18.83
C ARG A 158 2.36 0.74 19.32
N LYS A 159 3.47 1.18 18.73
CA LYS A 159 4.09 2.48 19.07
C LYS A 159 3.15 3.65 18.75
N ASP A 160 2.47 3.60 17.61
CA ASP A 160 1.51 4.64 17.22
C ASP A 160 0.29 4.62 18.15
N TYR A 161 -0.19 3.41 18.52
CA TYR A 161 -1.25 3.26 19.52
C TYR A 161 -0.88 3.93 20.85
N GLU A 162 0.32 3.64 21.39
CA GLU A 162 0.79 4.21 22.64
C GLU A 162 0.93 5.73 22.57
N ASN A 163 1.47 6.26 21.46
CA ASN A 163 1.59 7.69 21.23
C ASN A 163 0.23 8.38 21.10
N TYR A 164 -0.69 7.82 20.31
CA TYR A 164 -1.98 8.49 20.07
C TYR A 164 -2.90 8.39 21.28
N LEU A 165 -2.77 7.35 22.09
CA LEU A 165 -3.51 7.25 23.36
C LEU A 165 -3.20 8.43 24.29
N GLN A 166 -1.96 8.91 24.27
CA GLN A 166 -1.50 10.01 25.11
C GLN A 166 -1.73 11.39 24.48
N ASN A 167 -1.45 11.54 23.19
CA ASN A 167 -1.32 12.84 22.54
C ASN A 167 -2.47 13.17 21.59
N TYR A 168 -3.14 12.15 21.01
CA TYR A 168 -4.16 12.32 19.95
C TYR A 168 -5.35 11.37 20.11
N PRO A 169 -6.00 11.29 21.30
CA PRO A 169 -7.02 10.26 21.58
C PRO A 169 -8.28 10.38 20.72
N THR A 170 -8.46 11.52 20.06
CA THR A 170 -9.63 11.80 19.21
C THR A 170 -9.29 11.84 17.71
N CYS A 171 -8.08 11.45 17.31
CA CYS A 171 -7.67 11.48 15.92
C CYS A 171 -8.45 10.43 15.08
N ASP A 172 -8.47 10.65 13.77
CA ASP A 172 -8.92 9.67 12.80
C ASP A 172 -7.73 9.01 12.11
N ILE A 173 -7.85 7.73 11.79
CA ILE A 173 -6.83 6.97 11.07
C ILE A 173 -7.39 6.59 9.71
N TYR A 174 -6.73 7.03 8.65
CA TYR A 174 -7.06 6.69 7.28
C TYR A 174 -6.20 5.53 6.82
N PHE A 175 -6.85 4.43 6.43
CA PHE A 175 -6.19 3.28 5.82
C PHE A 175 -6.40 3.36 4.31
N TRP A 176 -5.33 3.67 3.58
CA TRP A 176 -5.32 3.61 2.12
C TRP A 176 -4.69 2.29 1.70
N ILE A 177 -5.54 1.39 1.24
CA ILE A 177 -5.18 0.01 0.93
C ILE A 177 -5.17 -0.18 -0.58
N HIS A 178 -4.08 -0.78 -1.06
CA HIS A 178 -3.97 -1.23 -2.43
C HIS A 178 -3.16 -2.52 -2.47
N TRP A 179 -3.84 -3.67 -2.45
CA TRP A 179 -3.17 -4.96 -2.55
C TRP A 179 -2.60 -5.14 -3.96
N ILE A 180 -1.29 -4.96 -4.12
CA ILE A 180 -0.55 -5.11 -5.37
C ILE A 180 0.02 -6.52 -5.47
N HIS A 181 0.53 -7.06 -4.37
CA HIS A 181 1.07 -8.41 -4.28
C HIS A 181 0.02 -9.33 -3.68
N CYS A 182 -0.70 -10.05 -4.55
CA CYS A 182 -1.86 -10.84 -4.15
C CYS A 182 -1.55 -12.33 -3.98
N THR A 183 -0.30 -12.76 -4.08
CA THR A 183 0.08 -14.18 -3.99
C THR A 183 1.35 -14.37 -3.17
N TYR A 184 1.32 -15.29 -2.21
CA TYR A 184 2.47 -15.69 -1.41
C TYR A 184 2.32 -17.14 -0.95
N GLU A 185 3.31 -18.00 -1.19
CA GLU A 185 3.36 -19.42 -0.77
C GLU A 185 2.04 -20.19 -1.02
N GLY A 186 1.43 -19.98 -2.19
CA GLY A 186 0.17 -20.63 -2.58
C GLY A 186 -1.11 -20.00 -2.00
N ILE A 187 -0.99 -18.98 -1.16
CA ILE A 187 -2.13 -18.20 -0.68
C ILE A 187 -2.39 -17.10 -1.71
N VAL A 188 -3.62 -17.07 -2.22
CA VAL A 188 -4.08 -16.04 -3.17
C VAL A 188 -5.10 -15.16 -2.49
N VAL A 189 -4.91 -13.83 -2.57
CA VAL A 189 -5.79 -12.81 -2.02
C VAL A 189 -6.33 -11.97 -3.17
N PRO A 190 -7.61 -11.60 -3.19
CA PRO A 190 -8.14 -10.70 -4.23
C PRO A 190 -7.46 -9.34 -4.17
N GLU A 191 -7.29 -8.69 -5.32
CA GLU A 191 -6.88 -7.30 -5.39
C GLU A 191 -7.96 -6.41 -4.75
N ILE A 192 -7.58 -5.63 -3.74
CA ILE A 192 -8.46 -4.68 -3.08
C ILE A 192 -7.82 -3.30 -3.16
N TYR A 193 -8.62 -2.33 -3.58
CA TYR A 193 -8.28 -0.91 -3.55
C TYR A 193 -9.36 -0.15 -2.80
N GLY A 194 -8.96 0.78 -1.94
CA GLY A 194 -9.92 1.64 -1.26
C GLY A 194 -9.32 2.43 -0.09
N VAL A 195 -10.18 3.25 0.50
CA VAL A 195 -9.87 4.06 1.68
C VAL A 195 -10.89 3.76 2.76
N TRP A 196 -10.39 3.48 3.94
CA TRP A 196 -11.18 3.29 5.15
C TRP A 196 -10.77 4.30 6.20
N ARG A 197 -11.76 4.92 6.86
CA ARG A 197 -11.55 5.77 8.02
C ARG A 197 -11.88 4.98 9.28
N ALA A 198 -11.04 5.09 10.31
CA ALA A 198 -11.31 4.56 11.64
C ALA A 198 -11.12 5.66 12.68
N SER A 199 -12.05 5.79 13.63
CA SER A 199 -11.80 6.59 14.83
C SER A 199 -10.79 5.89 15.71
N PHE A 200 -9.71 6.58 16.08
CA PHE A 200 -8.70 6.01 16.98
C PHE A 200 -9.30 5.58 18.32
N ALA A 201 -10.27 6.32 18.86
CA ALA A 201 -10.94 5.94 20.10
C ALA A 201 -11.62 4.55 20.02
N LYS A 202 -12.26 4.22 18.88
CA LYS A 202 -12.85 2.89 18.65
C LYS A 202 -11.79 1.82 18.48
N MET A 203 -10.70 2.12 17.78
CA MET A 203 -9.54 1.20 17.68
C MET A 203 -8.95 0.92 19.06
N ALA A 204 -8.74 1.95 19.86
CA ALA A 204 -8.20 1.85 21.21
C ALA A 204 -9.10 1.00 22.12
N GLN A 205 -10.41 1.20 22.06
CA GLN A 205 -11.39 0.37 22.79
C GLN A 205 -11.27 -1.11 22.41
N THR A 206 -11.17 -1.42 21.11
CA THR A 206 -11.03 -2.81 20.61
C THR A 206 -9.71 -3.44 21.10
N ILE A 207 -8.63 -2.67 21.16
CA ILE A 207 -7.35 -3.14 21.74
C ILE A 207 -7.48 -3.41 23.23
N GLN A 208 -8.06 -2.47 23.99
CA GLN A 208 -8.22 -2.58 25.44
C GLN A 208 -9.14 -3.74 25.85
N SER A 209 -10.13 -4.08 25.01
CA SER A 209 -10.98 -5.25 25.19
C SER A 209 -10.33 -6.58 24.80
N ASN A 210 -9.04 -6.57 24.40
CA ASN A 210 -8.30 -7.74 23.89
C ASN A 210 -8.95 -8.40 22.65
N GLU A 211 -9.69 -7.65 21.87
CA GLU A 211 -10.38 -8.13 20.67
C GLU A 211 -9.51 -7.98 19.40
N ALA A 212 -8.53 -7.06 19.41
CA ALA A 212 -7.52 -6.90 18.37
C ALA A 212 -6.23 -7.64 18.77
N PRO A 213 -5.86 -8.72 18.06
CA PRO A 213 -4.68 -9.49 18.43
C PRO A 213 -3.38 -8.72 18.12
N LEU A 214 -2.38 -8.91 18.99
CA LEU A 214 -1.05 -8.35 18.80
C LEU A 214 -0.18 -9.33 18.00
N HIS A 215 0.31 -8.88 16.85
CA HIS A 215 1.38 -9.56 16.12
C HIS A 215 2.74 -9.05 16.59
N ARG A 216 3.58 -9.97 17.05
CA ARG A 216 4.96 -9.70 17.43
C ARG A 216 5.87 -10.14 16.30
N TYR A 217 6.67 -9.21 15.78
CA TYR A 217 7.68 -9.52 14.78
C TYR A 217 8.90 -10.18 15.44
N ALA A 218 9.52 -11.12 14.73
CA ALA A 218 10.77 -11.71 15.18
C ALA A 218 11.88 -10.64 15.18
N HIS A 219 12.51 -10.42 16.33
CA HIS A 219 13.63 -9.50 16.43
C HIS A 219 14.88 -10.12 15.84
N ARG A 220 15.53 -9.42 14.91
CA ARG A 220 16.89 -9.75 14.48
C ARG A 220 17.89 -9.22 15.50
N ARG A 221 18.91 -10.01 15.80
CA ARG A 221 19.89 -9.69 16.86
C ARG A 221 20.86 -8.56 16.52
N MET A 222 20.87 -8.03 15.30
CA MET A 222 21.97 -7.22 14.78
C MET A 222 21.62 -5.78 14.41
N ASP A 223 20.34 -5.36 14.43
CA ASP A 223 19.98 -3.98 14.15
C ASP A 223 18.70 -3.51 14.87
N ASP A 224 18.62 -2.19 15.08
CA ASP A 224 17.42 -1.52 15.65
C ASP A 224 16.29 -1.31 14.62
N TYR A 225 16.43 -1.86 13.40
CA TYR A 225 15.53 -1.66 12.26
C TYR A 225 14.37 -2.67 12.20
N ASN A 226 14.12 -3.38 13.28
CA ASN A 226 13.05 -4.38 13.34
C ASN A 226 11.66 -3.77 13.12
N ALA A 227 10.81 -4.49 12.40
CA ALA A 227 9.39 -4.17 12.33
C ALA A 227 8.79 -4.14 13.74
N LYS A 228 7.96 -3.13 14.01
CA LYS A 228 7.37 -2.93 15.35
C LYS A 228 6.13 -3.80 15.52
N ASP A 229 5.94 -4.33 16.72
CA ASP A 229 4.72 -5.03 17.10
C ASP A 229 3.49 -4.26 16.64
N SER A 230 2.50 -4.96 16.08
CA SER A 230 1.33 -4.32 15.49
C SER A 230 0.05 -5.05 15.88
N TYR A 231 -0.99 -4.29 16.16
CA TYR A 231 -2.34 -4.82 16.32
C TYR A 231 -2.96 -5.13 14.96
N ILE A 232 -3.74 -6.18 14.89
CA ILE A 232 -4.42 -6.61 13.67
C ILE A 232 -5.90 -6.21 13.77
N PHE A 233 -6.40 -5.59 12.70
CA PHE A 233 -7.79 -5.19 12.57
C PHE A 233 -8.41 -5.78 11.31
N ASN A 234 -9.74 -5.81 11.26
CA ASN A 234 -10.50 -6.27 10.10
C ASN A 234 -11.25 -5.08 9.48
N LEU A 235 -10.95 -4.76 8.23
CA LEU A 235 -11.60 -3.67 7.46
C LEU A 235 -13.11 -3.85 7.31
N LEU A 236 -13.64 -5.07 7.46
CA LEU A 236 -15.07 -5.35 7.41
C LEU A 236 -15.80 -5.07 8.74
N ASP A 237 -15.09 -4.67 9.78
CA ASP A 237 -15.70 -4.29 11.05
C ASP A 237 -16.27 -2.87 10.99
N ASN A 238 -17.53 -2.76 10.59
CA ASN A 238 -18.23 -1.48 10.47
C ASN A 238 -18.43 -0.74 11.81
N SER A 239 -18.15 -1.40 12.95
CA SER A 239 -18.15 -0.71 14.25
C SER A 239 -16.91 0.15 14.45
N VAL A 240 -15.81 -0.17 13.74
CA VAL A 240 -14.52 0.52 13.80
C VAL A 240 -14.25 1.31 12.53
N PHE A 241 -14.51 0.72 11.38
CA PHE A 241 -14.18 1.26 10.06
C PHE A 241 -15.38 1.75 9.29
N GLU A 242 -15.20 2.84 8.59
CA GLU A 242 -16.09 3.36 7.55
C GLU A 242 -15.35 3.31 6.22
N LYS A 243 -15.89 2.61 5.23
CA LYS A 243 -15.35 2.60 3.87
C LYS A 243 -15.74 3.89 3.16
N LEU A 244 -14.75 4.66 2.65
CA LEU A 244 -14.93 5.92 1.95
C LEU A 244 -14.77 5.78 0.44
N LEU A 245 -13.95 4.81 -0.02
CA LEU A 245 -13.69 4.52 -1.42
C LEU A 245 -13.61 3.01 -1.66
#